data_8d3f0e815f204b88cb5006632b387cd2
#
_entry.id   8d3f0e815f204b88cb5006632b387cd2
#
_cell.length_a   1.000
_cell.length_b   1.000
_cell.length_c   1.000
_cell.angle_alpha   90.00
_cell.angle_beta   90.00
_cell.angle_gamma   90.00
#
_symmetry.space_group_name_H-M   'P 1'
#
loop_
_entity.id
_entity.type
_entity.pdbx_description
1 polymer ?
#
loop_
_entity_poly.entity_id
_entity_poly.type
_entity_poly.pdbx_seq_one_letter_code
_entity_poly.pdbx_strand_id
1 'polypeptide(L)'
;MQAYLFDLDGTITDTDVIWIDALADTLAALGHPVPTSWTMEIVYGKAWSSSYARIVERFPDLGAIPSDELAHKSDAFFKARVAATDVRIPGTIALIRRLAAAGAPCAVASGSTPSQIEDALAIAGVRDCFRAIVGSGEYEHGKPAPDCFLLAARKLGAAPADCTVFEDSEAGVAAGKAAGMRVVALKLPDHPPQDLSAADVVLDDLSRFEPLPRP
;
A
#
# COMPACT_ATOMS: atom_id res chain seq x y z
N MET A 1 -13.97 15.51 13.91
CA MET A 1 -14.40 15.42 12.47
C MET A 1 -13.86 14.09 11.93
N GLN A 2 -14.74 13.21 11.46
CA GLN A 2 -14.28 11.91 10.93
C GLN A 2 -13.38 12.12 9.69
N ALA A 3 -12.23 11.46 9.68
CA ALA A 3 -11.26 11.45 8.59
C ALA A 3 -10.97 10.02 8.16
N TYR A 4 -10.59 9.83 6.90
CA TYR A 4 -10.39 8.52 6.31
C TYR A 4 -9.00 8.44 5.68
N LEU A 5 -8.23 7.46 6.14
CA LEU A 5 -6.86 7.26 5.73
C LEU A 5 -6.77 5.95 4.96
N PHE A 6 -6.17 5.98 3.80
CA PHE A 6 -6.06 4.81 2.94
C PHE A 6 -4.58 4.43 2.79
N ASP A 7 -4.29 3.16 2.90
CA ASP A 7 -3.11 2.63 2.27
C ASP A 7 -3.27 2.67 0.74
N LEU A 8 -2.19 2.44 0.00
CA LEU A 8 -2.18 2.49 -1.46
C LEU A 8 -2.16 1.08 -2.08
N ASP A 9 -1.05 0.36 -1.88
CA ASP A 9 -0.76 -0.91 -2.56
C ASP A 9 -1.53 -2.05 -1.89
N GLY A 10 -2.36 -2.78 -2.63
CA GLY A 10 -3.28 -3.78 -2.07
C GLY A 10 -4.59 -3.19 -1.51
N THR A 11 -4.69 -1.86 -1.39
CA THR A 11 -5.90 -1.19 -0.86
C THR A 11 -6.60 -0.32 -1.91
N ILE A 12 -5.91 0.61 -2.57
CA ILE A 12 -6.46 1.45 -3.67
C ILE A 12 -6.17 0.80 -5.01
N THR A 13 -4.94 0.32 -5.17
CA THR A 13 -4.44 -0.33 -6.38
C THR A 13 -3.89 -1.71 -6.05
N ASP A 14 -4.21 -2.69 -6.88
CA ASP A 14 -3.69 -4.04 -6.82
C ASP A 14 -2.37 -4.12 -7.60
N THR A 15 -1.32 -3.60 -7.00
CA THR A 15 0.01 -3.48 -7.62
C THR A 15 1.03 -4.47 -7.07
N ASP A 16 0.76 -5.10 -5.96
CA ASP A 16 1.69 -6.03 -5.31
C ASP A 16 2.06 -7.22 -6.21
N VAL A 17 1.05 -7.84 -6.84
CA VAL A 17 1.29 -8.96 -7.76
C VAL A 17 2.11 -8.52 -8.97
N ILE A 18 1.85 -7.31 -9.48
CA ILE A 18 2.59 -6.73 -10.61
C ILE A 18 4.05 -6.46 -10.22
N TRP A 19 4.30 -5.96 -9.01
CA TRP A 19 5.65 -5.74 -8.51
C TRP A 19 6.42 -7.05 -8.32
N ILE A 20 5.76 -8.09 -7.81
CA ILE A 20 6.31 -9.44 -7.66
C ILE A 20 6.74 -10.01 -9.01
N ASP A 21 5.90 -9.89 -10.03
CA ASP A 21 6.20 -10.33 -11.39
C ASP A 21 7.33 -9.50 -12.02
N ALA A 22 7.28 -8.17 -11.86
CA ALA A 22 8.32 -7.28 -12.38
C ALA A 22 9.70 -7.56 -11.78
N LEU A 23 9.75 -7.91 -10.51
CA LEU A 23 11.00 -8.34 -9.87
C LEU A 23 11.50 -9.68 -10.45
N ALA A 24 10.63 -10.64 -10.69
CA ALA A 24 11.01 -11.91 -11.33
C ALA A 24 11.59 -11.67 -12.74
N ASP A 25 10.97 -10.80 -13.53
CA ASP A 25 11.47 -10.41 -14.86
C ASP A 25 12.83 -9.72 -14.76
N THR A 26 13.00 -8.84 -13.76
CA THR A 26 14.27 -8.14 -13.52
C THR A 26 15.40 -9.12 -13.20
N LEU A 27 15.15 -10.06 -12.29
CA LEU A 27 16.13 -11.08 -11.93
C LEU A 27 16.47 -11.96 -13.13
N ALA A 28 15.48 -12.34 -13.92
CA ALA A 28 15.71 -13.10 -15.15
C ALA A 28 16.58 -12.33 -16.17
N ALA A 29 16.33 -11.04 -16.35
CA ALA A 29 17.13 -10.16 -17.22
C ALA A 29 18.58 -9.98 -16.72
N LEU A 30 18.79 -10.11 -15.41
CA LEU A 30 20.11 -10.10 -14.79
C LEU A 30 20.80 -11.51 -14.79
N GLY A 31 20.18 -12.51 -15.42
CA GLY A 31 20.74 -13.87 -15.52
C GLY A 31 20.33 -14.81 -14.38
N HIS A 32 19.42 -14.39 -13.50
CA HIS A 32 18.95 -15.15 -12.34
C HIS A 32 17.45 -15.46 -12.42
N PRO A 33 16.98 -16.27 -13.36
CA PRO A 33 15.56 -16.59 -13.47
C PRO A 33 15.06 -17.32 -12.22
N VAL A 34 13.95 -16.84 -11.67
CA VAL A 34 13.28 -17.43 -10.50
C VAL A 34 11.79 -17.60 -10.78
N PRO A 35 11.11 -18.56 -10.15
CA PRO A 35 9.66 -18.63 -10.23
C PRO A 35 9.03 -17.49 -9.46
N THR A 36 7.89 -16.95 -9.95
CA THR A 36 7.11 -15.89 -9.29
C THR A 36 6.71 -16.24 -7.86
N SER A 37 6.51 -17.54 -7.55
CA SER A 37 6.25 -18.00 -6.18
C SER A 37 7.37 -17.64 -5.20
N TRP A 38 8.61 -17.60 -5.65
CA TRP A 38 9.73 -17.20 -4.79
C TRP A 38 9.77 -15.68 -4.59
N THR A 39 9.55 -14.88 -5.65
CA THR A 39 9.46 -13.43 -5.51
C THR A 39 8.27 -13.03 -4.64
N MET A 40 7.14 -13.72 -4.77
CA MET A 40 5.98 -13.56 -3.88
C MET A 40 6.35 -13.80 -2.41
N GLU A 41 7.05 -14.89 -2.10
CA GLU A 41 7.48 -15.22 -0.73
C GLU A 41 8.35 -14.12 -0.10
N ILE A 42 9.23 -13.51 -0.88
CA ILE A 42 10.20 -12.54 -0.33
C ILE A 42 9.72 -11.09 -0.37
N VAL A 43 8.66 -10.77 -1.13
CA VAL A 43 8.18 -9.39 -1.34
C VAL A 43 6.86 -9.14 -0.63
N TYR A 44 5.87 -10.05 -0.78
CA TYR A 44 4.52 -9.77 -0.34
C TYR A 44 4.43 -9.46 1.16
N GLY A 45 3.89 -8.29 1.50
CA GLY A 45 3.74 -7.81 2.88
C GLY A 45 5.08 -7.55 3.61
N LYS A 46 6.20 -7.40 2.89
CA LYS A 46 7.54 -7.21 3.47
C LYS A 46 8.17 -5.89 3.03
N ALA A 47 9.01 -5.34 3.90
CA ALA A 47 9.82 -4.17 3.56
C ALA A 47 10.86 -4.54 2.47
N TRP A 48 11.06 -3.65 1.51
CA TRP A 48 12.02 -3.85 0.42
C TRP A 48 13.44 -4.23 0.90
N SER A 49 13.90 -3.64 2.01
CA SER A 49 15.21 -3.97 2.60
C SER A 49 15.34 -5.46 2.96
N SER A 50 14.26 -6.08 3.45
CA SER A 50 14.21 -7.52 3.74
C SER A 50 14.23 -8.35 2.44
N SER A 51 13.48 -7.93 1.44
CA SER A 51 13.44 -8.58 0.13
C SER A 51 14.82 -8.54 -0.54
N TYR A 52 15.48 -7.39 -0.54
CA TYR A 52 16.82 -7.22 -1.08
C TYR A 52 17.84 -8.11 -0.36
N ALA A 53 17.79 -8.20 0.97
CA ALA A 53 18.69 -9.10 1.73
C ALA A 53 18.53 -10.56 1.30
N ARG A 54 17.30 -11.02 1.07
CA ARG A 54 17.00 -12.38 0.58
C ARG A 54 17.49 -12.61 -0.85
N ILE A 55 17.43 -11.58 -1.70
CA ILE A 55 17.96 -11.63 -3.06
C ILE A 55 19.49 -11.82 -3.02
N VAL A 56 20.19 -11.00 -2.24
CA VAL A 56 21.66 -11.05 -2.13
C VAL A 56 22.13 -12.35 -1.44
N GLU A 57 21.39 -12.86 -0.47
CA GLU A 57 21.66 -14.17 0.15
C GLU A 57 21.64 -15.29 -0.90
N ARG A 58 20.67 -15.26 -1.80
CA ARG A 58 20.53 -16.29 -2.86
C ARG A 58 21.49 -16.08 -4.04
N PHE A 59 21.74 -14.81 -4.39
CA PHE A 59 22.54 -14.38 -5.53
C PHE A 59 23.58 -13.35 -5.08
N PRO A 60 24.71 -13.78 -4.50
CA PRO A 60 25.71 -12.88 -3.89
C PRO A 60 26.31 -11.85 -4.86
N ASP A 61 26.36 -12.16 -6.15
CA ASP A 61 26.85 -11.26 -7.20
C ASP A 61 25.93 -10.03 -7.37
N LEU A 62 24.64 -10.16 -7.10
CA LEU A 62 23.71 -9.03 -7.11
C LEU A 62 23.94 -8.05 -5.95
N GLY A 63 24.70 -8.42 -4.93
CA GLY A 63 25.13 -7.51 -3.88
C GLY A 63 26.04 -6.38 -4.35
N ALA A 64 26.58 -6.46 -5.56
CA ALA A 64 27.28 -5.36 -6.22
C ALA A 64 26.34 -4.26 -6.76
N ILE A 65 25.04 -4.55 -6.89
CA ILE A 65 24.03 -3.60 -7.32
C ILE A 65 23.39 -3.00 -6.06
N PRO A 66 23.44 -1.67 -5.83
CA PRO A 66 22.76 -1.03 -4.70
C PRO A 66 21.26 -1.36 -4.67
N SER A 67 20.69 -1.42 -3.48
CA SER A 67 19.30 -1.80 -3.24
C SER A 67 18.29 -0.94 -4.03
N ASP A 68 18.53 0.37 -4.04
CA ASP A 68 17.73 1.35 -4.77
C ASP A 68 17.89 1.20 -6.29
N GLU A 69 19.08 0.88 -6.77
CA GLU A 69 19.33 0.61 -8.20
C GLU A 69 18.60 -0.66 -8.66
N LEU A 70 18.60 -1.73 -7.86
CA LEU A 70 17.88 -2.96 -8.18
C LEU A 70 16.36 -2.71 -8.24
N ALA A 71 15.82 -1.95 -7.29
CA ALA A 71 14.43 -1.51 -7.31
C ALA A 71 14.12 -0.69 -8.59
N HIS A 72 15.01 0.24 -8.95
CA HIS A 72 14.86 1.07 -10.16
C HIS A 72 14.89 0.25 -11.46
N LYS A 73 15.69 -0.82 -11.51
CA LYS A 73 15.68 -1.75 -12.67
C LYS A 73 14.34 -2.46 -12.83
N SER A 74 13.63 -2.70 -11.75
CA SER A 74 12.29 -3.30 -11.77
C SER A 74 11.19 -2.31 -12.24
N ASP A 75 11.40 -1.02 -12.12
CA ASP A 75 10.41 0.01 -12.50
C ASP A 75 9.99 -0.08 -13.98
N ALA A 76 10.90 -0.43 -14.89
CA ALA A 76 10.58 -0.53 -16.30
C ALA A 76 9.59 -1.66 -16.59
N PHE A 77 9.81 -2.83 -15.99
CA PHE A 77 8.91 -3.99 -16.09
C PHE A 77 7.58 -3.70 -15.38
N PHE A 78 7.63 -3.09 -14.21
CA PHE A 78 6.44 -2.69 -13.45
C PHE A 78 5.56 -1.73 -14.26
N LYS A 79 6.13 -0.64 -14.79
CA LYS A 79 5.39 0.35 -15.58
C LYS A 79 4.76 -0.25 -16.84
N ALA A 80 5.48 -1.15 -17.52
CA ALA A 80 4.93 -1.84 -18.69
C ALA A 80 3.72 -2.71 -18.33
N ARG A 81 3.77 -3.42 -17.20
CA ARG A 81 2.66 -4.27 -16.73
C ARG A 81 1.47 -3.44 -16.24
N VAL A 82 1.70 -2.39 -15.45
CA VAL A 82 0.65 -1.47 -14.99
C VAL A 82 -0.08 -0.82 -16.18
N ALA A 83 0.64 -0.46 -17.23
CA ALA A 83 0.02 0.12 -18.44
C ALA A 83 -0.89 -0.88 -19.20
N ALA A 84 -0.68 -2.18 -19.02
CA ALA A 84 -1.43 -3.25 -19.68
C ALA A 84 -2.55 -3.85 -18.82
N THR A 85 -2.66 -3.47 -17.54
CA THR A 85 -3.57 -4.10 -16.57
C THR A 85 -4.40 -3.05 -15.84
N ASP A 86 -5.68 -3.32 -15.61
CA ASP A 86 -6.48 -2.47 -14.72
C ASP A 86 -6.15 -2.82 -13.26
N VAL A 87 -5.34 -1.99 -12.65
CA VAL A 87 -4.85 -2.17 -11.27
C VAL A 87 -5.78 -1.61 -10.20
N ARG A 88 -6.92 -1.04 -10.60
CA ARG A 88 -7.84 -0.41 -9.64
C ARG A 88 -8.59 -1.46 -8.84
N ILE A 89 -8.76 -1.24 -7.54
CA ILE A 89 -9.65 -2.02 -6.69
C ILE A 89 -11.03 -1.35 -6.69
N PRO A 90 -12.01 -1.87 -7.45
CA PRO A 90 -13.25 -1.13 -7.75
C PRO A 90 -14.05 -0.72 -6.52
N GLY A 91 -14.11 -1.58 -5.50
CA GLY A 91 -14.83 -1.31 -4.26
C GLY A 91 -14.21 -0.16 -3.47
N THR A 92 -12.88 -0.10 -3.44
CA THR A 92 -12.15 1.00 -2.80
C THR A 92 -12.35 2.31 -3.54
N ILE A 93 -12.26 2.30 -4.88
CA ILE A 93 -12.52 3.47 -5.71
C ILE A 93 -13.94 4.02 -5.48
N ALA A 94 -14.94 3.13 -5.42
CA ALA A 94 -16.32 3.52 -5.14
C ALA A 94 -16.47 4.16 -3.75
N LEU A 95 -15.83 3.59 -2.72
CA LEU A 95 -15.81 4.16 -1.37
C LEU A 95 -15.16 5.54 -1.35
N ILE A 96 -13.96 5.68 -1.93
CA ILE A 96 -13.23 6.96 -1.98
C ILE A 96 -14.10 8.06 -2.59
N ARG A 97 -14.71 7.80 -3.75
CA ARG A 97 -15.59 8.77 -4.42
C ARG A 97 -16.81 9.13 -3.58
N ARG A 98 -17.42 8.16 -2.91
CA ARG A 98 -18.56 8.38 -2.01
C ARG A 98 -18.19 9.26 -0.82
N LEU A 99 -17.04 9.01 -0.19
CA LEU A 99 -16.54 9.81 0.93
C LEU A 99 -16.20 11.24 0.50
N ALA A 100 -15.52 11.40 -0.64
CA ALA A 100 -15.18 12.69 -1.20
C ALA A 100 -16.44 13.51 -1.56
N ALA A 101 -17.44 12.88 -2.17
CA ALA A 101 -18.73 13.52 -2.49
C ALA A 101 -19.49 13.98 -1.23
N ALA A 102 -19.30 13.26 -0.10
CA ALA A 102 -19.82 13.66 1.21
C ALA A 102 -18.98 14.77 1.90
N GLY A 103 -17.92 15.25 1.26
CA GLY A 103 -17.02 16.27 1.80
C GLY A 103 -16.09 15.77 2.91
N ALA A 104 -15.99 14.45 3.11
CA ALA A 104 -15.14 13.86 4.14
C ALA A 104 -13.64 14.06 3.81
N PRO A 105 -12.81 14.41 4.79
CA PRO A 105 -11.37 14.53 4.56
C PRO A 105 -10.74 13.14 4.40
N CYS A 106 -10.08 12.93 3.25
CA CYS A 106 -9.35 11.71 2.93
C CYS A 106 -7.86 12.00 2.75
N ALA A 107 -7.00 11.06 3.17
CA ALA A 107 -5.56 11.06 2.89
C ALA A 107 -5.07 9.66 2.51
N VAL A 108 -3.96 9.61 1.77
CA VAL A 108 -3.19 8.37 1.53
C VAL A 108 -1.97 8.36 2.43
N ALA A 109 -1.62 7.17 2.97
CA ALA A 109 -0.41 6.93 3.73
C ALA A 109 0.21 5.58 3.31
N SER A 110 1.31 5.64 2.55
CA SER A 110 1.96 4.48 1.94
C SER A 110 3.47 4.46 2.20
N GLY A 111 4.08 3.28 2.05
CA GLY A 111 5.53 3.11 1.98
C GLY A 111 6.15 3.58 0.66
N SER A 112 5.34 3.86 -0.36
CA SER A 112 5.77 4.40 -1.64
C SER A 112 6.20 5.86 -1.53
N THR A 113 7.03 6.35 -2.45
CA THR A 113 7.42 7.76 -2.50
C THR A 113 6.21 8.64 -2.86
N PRO A 114 6.19 9.93 -2.47
CA PRO A 114 5.10 10.84 -2.83
C PRO A 114 4.82 10.89 -4.34
N SER A 115 5.85 10.82 -5.19
CA SER A 115 5.69 10.79 -6.64
C SER A 115 4.98 9.52 -7.12
N GLN A 116 5.34 8.35 -6.58
CA GLN A 116 4.69 7.08 -6.93
C GLN A 116 3.22 7.07 -6.49
N ILE A 117 2.92 7.64 -5.32
CA ILE A 117 1.53 7.80 -4.85
C ILE A 117 0.73 8.69 -5.80
N GLU A 118 1.29 9.84 -6.22
CA GLU A 118 0.63 10.76 -7.17
C GLU A 118 0.32 10.04 -8.49
N ASP A 119 1.28 9.31 -9.05
CA ASP A 119 1.12 8.55 -10.29
C ASP A 119 0.02 7.48 -10.16
N ALA A 120 0.03 6.71 -9.06
CA ALA A 120 -0.96 5.66 -8.81
C ALA A 120 -2.37 6.24 -8.65
N LEU A 121 -2.51 7.35 -7.91
CA LEU A 121 -3.80 8.01 -7.72
C LEU A 121 -4.34 8.64 -9.02
N ALA A 122 -3.44 9.13 -9.89
CA ALA A 122 -3.81 9.62 -11.22
C ALA A 122 -4.31 8.48 -12.11
N ILE A 123 -3.61 7.34 -12.14
CA ILE A 123 -4.04 6.12 -12.84
C ILE A 123 -5.39 5.62 -12.31
N ALA A 124 -5.57 5.62 -10.99
CA ALA A 124 -6.82 5.23 -10.35
C ALA A 124 -7.97 6.23 -10.59
N GLY A 125 -7.68 7.46 -11.04
CA GLY A 125 -8.66 8.52 -11.30
C GLY A 125 -9.34 9.02 -10.03
N VAL A 126 -8.61 9.09 -8.90
CA VAL A 126 -9.12 9.51 -7.60
C VAL A 126 -8.23 10.52 -6.88
N ARG A 127 -7.20 11.06 -7.56
CA ARG A 127 -6.26 12.02 -6.95
C ARG A 127 -6.96 13.20 -6.26
N ASP A 128 -7.96 13.77 -6.91
CA ASP A 128 -8.71 14.95 -6.41
C ASP A 128 -9.59 14.63 -5.20
N CYS A 129 -9.78 13.37 -4.86
CA CYS A 129 -10.51 12.95 -3.67
C CYS A 129 -9.69 13.10 -2.37
N PHE A 130 -8.36 13.26 -2.47
CA PHE A 130 -7.46 13.29 -1.34
C PHE A 130 -6.93 14.69 -1.05
N ARG A 131 -7.06 15.11 0.22
CA ARG A 131 -6.55 16.39 0.71
C ARG A 131 -5.07 16.34 1.10
N ALA A 132 -4.57 15.14 1.40
CA ALA A 132 -3.18 14.95 1.80
C ALA A 132 -2.65 13.60 1.30
N ILE A 133 -1.35 13.58 1.06
CA ILE A 133 -0.55 12.39 0.76
C ILE A 133 0.58 12.34 1.77
N VAL A 134 0.90 11.13 2.23
CA VAL A 134 2.05 10.81 3.09
C VAL A 134 2.78 9.64 2.46
N GLY A 135 4.02 9.87 2.04
CA GLY A 135 4.89 8.88 1.43
C GLY A 135 6.15 8.64 2.22
N SER A 136 6.95 7.67 1.77
CA SER A 136 8.27 7.39 2.33
C SER A 136 9.16 8.64 2.31
N GLY A 137 9.99 8.80 3.35
CA GLY A 137 10.84 9.97 3.53
C GLY A 137 10.16 11.13 4.29
N GLU A 138 8.84 11.08 4.52
CA GLU A 138 8.13 12.09 5.29
C GLU A 138 7.93 11.70 6.76
N TYR A 139 8.22 10.45 7.11
CA TYR A 139 8.14 9.89 8.47
C TYR A 139 9.36 9.02 8.77
N GLU A 140 9.62 8.74 10.03
CA GLU A 140 10.85 8.07 10.47
C GLU A 140 10.74 6.54 10.40
N HIS A 141 9.66 5.98 10.94
CA HIS A 141 9.49 4.54 11.04
C HIS A 141 8.32 4.07 10.17
N GLY A 142 8.61 3.10 9.28
CA GLY A 142 7.60 2.45 8.44
C GLY A 142 6.68 1.53 9.23
N LYS A 143 5.54 1.13 8.64
CA LYS A 143 4.63 0.13 9.20
C LYS A 143 5.43 -1.12 9.63
N PRO A 144 5.17 -1.66 10.84
CA PRO A 144 4.01 -1.49 11.69
C PRO A 144 4.05 -0.29 12.65
N ALA A 145 5.06 0.63 12.56
CA ALA A 145 5.02 1.85 13.33
C ALA A 145 3.89 2.78 12.87
N PRO A 146 3.29 3.58 13.77
CA PRO A 146 2.10 4.38 13.46
C PRO A 146 2.40 5.69 12.71
N ASP A 147 3.66 6.01 12.45
CA ASP A 147 4.16 7.32 12.05
C ASP A 147 3.45 7.88 10.82
N CYS A 148 3.29 7.08 9.76
CA CYS A 148 2.65 7.51 8.52
C CYS A 148 1.18 7.90 8.74
N PHE A 149 0.42 7.11 9.50
CA PHE A 149 -1.00 7.40 9.78
C PHE A 149 -1.16 8.58 10.74
N LEU A 150 -0.30 8.71 11.74
CA LEU A 150 -0.29 9.88 12.61
C LEU A 150 0.03 11.17 11.84
N LEU A 151 0.98 11.10 10.88
CA LEU A 151 1.29 12.22 10.02
C LEU A 151 0.11 12.59 9.10
N ALA A 152 -0.55 11.58 8.50
CA ALA A 152 -1.73 11.78 7.67
C ALA A 152 -2.88 12.44 8.44
N ALA A 153 -3.17 11.97 9.67
CA ALA A 153 -4.17 12.58 10.54
C ALA A 153 -3.83 14.05 10.85
N ARG A 154 -2.55 14.36 11.17
CA ARG A 154 -2.09 15.74 11.39
C ARG A 154 -2.29 16.62 10.16
N LYS A 155 -1.94 16.13 8.96
CA LYS A 155 -2.15 16.87 7.69
C LYS A 155 -3.63 17.18 7.43
N LEU A 156 -4.53 16.31 7.89
CA LEU A 156 -5.99 16.53 7.80
C LEU A 156 -6.56 17.37 8.94
N GLY A 157 -5.80 17.66 10.00
CA GLY A 157 -6.29 18.33 11.20
C GLY A 157 -7.28 17.47 12.01
N ALA A 158 -7.16 16.14 11.95
CA ALA A 158 -8.03 15.19 12.64
C ALA A 158 -7.32 14.56 13.85
N ALA A 159 -8.08 14.30 14.92
CA ALA A 159 -7.58 13.50 16.04
C ALA A 159 -7.53 12.02 15.63
N PRO A 160 -6.51 11.23 16.08
CA PRO A 160 -6.43 9.81 15.73
C PRO A 160 -7.71 9.02 16.03
N ALA A 161 -8.35 9.27 17.15
CA ALA A 161 -9.61 8.61 17.52
C ALA A 161 -10.79 8.91 16.56
N ASP A 162 -10.71 9.99 15.77
CA ASP A 162 -11.68 10.34 14.74
C ASP A 162 -11.31 9.76 13.36
N CYS A 163 -10.20 9.04 13.25
CA CYS A 163 -9.72 8.50 11.98
C CYS A 163 -10.12 7.04 11.77
N THR A 164 -10.46 6.70 10.54
CA THR A 164 -10.60 5.32 10.08
C THR A 164 -9.52 5.03 9.05
N VAL A 165 -8.72 3.99 9.27
CA VAL A 165 -7.70 3.47 8.35
C VAL A 165 -8.30 2.35 7.53
N PHE A 166 -8.03 2.34 6.22
CA PHE A 166 -8.28 1.23 5.31
C PHE A 166 -6.95 0.62 4.88
N GLU A 167 -6.81 -0.68 5.04
CA GLU A 167 -5.57 -1.43 4.90
C GLU A 167 -5.84 -2.88 4.47
N ASP A 168 -4.83 -3.55 3.90
CA ASP A 168 -4.92 -4.96 3.50
C ASP A 168 -3.83 -5.84 4.14
N SER A 169 -2.82 -5.22 4.75
CA SER A 169 -1.65 -5.92 5.31
C SER A 169 -1.67 -6.02 6.84
N GLU A 170 -1.07 -7.09 7.39
CA GLU A 170 -0.85 -7.26 8.83
C GLU A 170 -0.08 -6.08 9.43
N ALA A 171 1.01 -5.64 8.76
CA ALA A 171 1.83 -4.53 9.23
C ALA A 171 1.07 -3.20 9.26
N GLY A 172 0.22 -2.94 8.27
CA GLY A 172 -0.57 -1.73 8.22
C GLY A 172 -1.74 -1.73 9.19
N VAL A 173 -2.40 -2.87 9.39
CA VAL A 173 -3.40 -3.04 10.45
C VAL A 173 -2.77 -2.74 11.82
N ALA A 174 -1.58 -3.32 12.10
CA ALA A 174 -0.86 -3.05 13.35
C ALA A 174 -0.50 -1.55 13.49
N ALA A 175 -0.05 -0.88 12.40
CA ALA A 175 0.25 0.54 12.41
C ALA A 175 -0.99 1.41 12.71
N GLY A 176 -2.13 1.12 12.10
CA GLY A 176 -3.38 1.82 12.36
C GLY A 176 -3.86 1.65 13.81
N LYS A 177 -3.75 0.44 14.36
CA LYS A 177 -4.07 0.15 15.76
C LYS A 177 -3.10 0.85 16.72
N ALA A 178 -1.80 0.84 16.42
CA ALA A 178 -0.78 1.56 17.20
C ALA A 178 -1.00 3.09 17.17
N ALA A 179 -1.56 3.63 16.08
CA ALA A 179 -1.96 5.03 15.98
C ALA A 179 -3.22 5.38 16.82
N GLY A 180 -3.90 4.40 17.43
CA GLY A 180 -5.15 4.61 18.15
C GLY A 180 -6.34 4.88 17.24
N MET A 181 -6.30 4.39 16.00
CA MET A 181 -7.33 4.61 15.00
C MET A 181 -8.24 3.38 14.84
N ARG A 182 -9.42 3.57 14.29
CA ARG A 182 -10.25 2.47 13.79
C ARG A 182 -9.61 1.91 12.52
N VAL A 183 -9.56 0.59 12.42
CA VAL A 183 -8.99 -0.09 11.24
C VAL A 183 -10.03 -0.97 10.58
N VAL A 184 -10.24 -0.76 9.29
CA VAL A 184 -11.04 -1.60 8.40
C VAL A 184 -10.08 -2.28 7.43
N ALA A 185 -9.95 -3.60 7.54
CA ALA A 185 -9.08 -4.35 6.68
C ALA A 185 -9.81 -4.85 5.43
N LEU A 186 -9.15 -4.75 4.28
CA LEU A 186 -9.56 -5.34 3.02
C LEU A 186 -8.88 -6.70 2.87
N LYS A 187 -9.68 -7.74 2.66
CA LYS A 187 -9.17 -9.08 2.36
C LYS A 187 -9.42 -9.41 0.89
N LEU A 188 -8.39 -9.31 0.07
CA LEU A 188 -8.47 -9.70 -1.33
C LEU A 188 -8.43 -11.24 -1.48
N PRO A 189 -9.32 -11.84 -2.33
CA PRO A 189 -9.50 -13.30 -2.36
C PRO A 189 -8.28 -14.05 -2.93
N ASP A 190 -7.58 -13.46 -3.88
CA ASP A 190 -6.50 -14.11 -4.64
C ASP A 190 -5.09 -13.71 -4.15
N HIS A 191 -5.01 -13.13 -2.94
CA HIS A 191 -3.76 -12.71 -2.32
C HIS A 191 -3.30 -13.71 -1.24
N PRO A 192 -1.98 -13.79 -0.96
CA PRO A 192 -1.46 -14.55 0.15
C PRO A 192 -2.14 -14.14 1.47
N PRO A 193 -2.44 -15.10 2.36
CA PRO A 193 -3.13 -14.78 3.60
C PRO A 193 -2.31 -13.86 4.49
N GLN A 194 -2.96 -12.81 4.99
CA GLN A 194 -2.44 -11.89 6.02
C GLN A 194 -3.21 -12.10 7.32
N ASP A 195 -2.55 -11.92 8.47
CA ASP A 195 -3.26 -11.89 9.75
C ASP A 195 -3.91 -10.52 9.97
N LEU A 196 -5.17 -10.42 9.60
CA LEU A 196 -5.98 -9.21 9.74
C LEU A 196 -6.83 -9.21 11.03
N SER A 197 -6.58 -10.14 11.95
CA SER A 197 -7.42 -10.35 13.15
C SER A 197 -7.43 -9.15 14.12
N ALA A 198 -6.41 -8.30 14.08
CA ALA A 198 -6.33 -7.08 14.89
C ALA A 198 -7.18 -5.92 14.35
N ALA A 199 -7.71 -6.00 13.12
CA ALA A 199 -8.60 -4.99 12.56
C ALA A 199 -9.97 -4.98 13.28
N ASP A 200 -10.60 -3.79 13.36
CA ASP A 200 -11.94 -3.66 13.95
C ASP A 200 -13.03 -4.25 13.03
N VAL A 201 -12.78 -4.26 11.72
CA VAL A 201 -13.66 -4.86 10.70
C VAL A 201 -12.79 -5.44 9.58
N VAL A 202 -13.17 -6.60 9.05
CA VAL A 202 -12.56 -7.18 7.84
C VAL A 202 -13.65 -7.28 6.77
N LEU A 203 -13.38 -6.74 5.59
CA LEU A 203 -14.27 -6.75 4.43
C LEU A 203 -13.55 -7.36 3.22
N ASP A 204 -14.29 -7.98 2.34
CA ASP A 204 -13.84 -8.45 1.03
C ASP A 204 -14.10 -7.42 -0.08
N ASP A 205 -14.87 -6.35 0.24
CA ASP A 205 -15.20 -5.26 -0.66
C ASP A 205 -15.48 -3.99 0.16
N LEU A 206 -14.62 -2.97 0.03
CA LEU A 206 -14.76 -1.71 0.77
C LEU A 206 -15.96 -0.87 0.34
N SER A 207 -16.61 -1.15 -0.80
CA SER A 207 -17.87 -0.49 -1.16
C SER A 207 -18.97 -0.71 -0.12
N ARG A 208 -18.87 -1.81 0.65
CA ARG A 208 -19.80 -2.17 1.73
C ARG A 208 -19.54 -1.45 3.05
N PHE A 209 -18.45 -0.69 3.15
CA PHE A 209 -18.19 0.07 4.37
C PHE A 209 -19.23 1.15 4.58
N GLU A 210 -19.81 1.18 5.78
CA GLU A 210 -20.71 2.25 6.21
C GLU A 210 -20.01 3.09 7.29
N PRO A 211 -19.90 4.43 7.10
CA PRO A 211 -19.41 5.34 8.12
C PRO A 211 -20.26 5.22 9.39
N LEU A 212 -19.60 5.28 10.56
CA LEU A 212 -20.34 5.34 11.80
C LEU A 212 -21.24 6.59 11.80
N PRO A 213 -22.48 6.49 12.35
CA PRO A 213 -23.31 7.67 12.51
C PRO A 213 -22.55 8.71 13.34
N ARG A 214 -22.69 9.97 12.94
CA ARG A 214 -22.14 11.09 13.73
C ARG A 214 -22.88 11.16 15.06
N PRO A 215 -22.15 11.31 16.18
CA PRO A 215 -22.79 11.57 17.46
C PRO A 215 -23.55 12.88 17.46
#